data_9daee3c5befaf6aa8a1db2cd26912f0c
#
_entry.id   9daee3c5befaf6aa8a1db2cd26912f0c
#
_cell.length_a   1.000
_cell.length_b   1.000
_cell.length_c   1.000
_cell.angle_alpha   90.00
_cell.angle_beta   90.00
_cell.angle_gamma   90.00
#
_symmetry.space_group_name_H-M   'P 1'
#
loop_
_entity.id
_entity.type
_entity.pdbx_description
1 polymer ?
#
loop_
_entity_poly.entity_id
_entity_poly.type
_entity_poly.pdbx_seq_one_letter_code
_entity_poly.pdbx_strand_id
1 'polypeptide(L)'
;MRWEDERIRVVPVAGVSFRPGNVEDASFDPGRRLALVPEPENEYDPNAIAIWNDERTLQAGYVPAAVAPELQGDEQAVSLWRVEGGLRVLLAPADAWIGTPR
;
A
#
# COMPACT_ATOMS: atom_id res chain seq x y z
N MET A 1 -5.52 -10.85 -13.05
CA MET A 1 -6.02 -9.50 -12.68
C MET A 1 -6.83 -8.93 -13.83
N ARG A 2 -7.94 -8.33 -13.49
CA ARG A 2 -8.79 -7.69 -14.48
C ARG A 2 -8.46 -6.22 -14.57
N TRP A 3 -7.87 -5.84 -15.67
CA TRP A 3 -7.40 -4.46 -15.87
C TRP A 3 -8.52 -3.45 -16.04
N GLU A 4 -9.71 -3.93 -16.41
CA GLU A 4 -10.87 -3.06 -16.61
C GLU A 4 -11.63 -2.75 -15.31
N ASP A 5 -11.20 -3.26 -14.17
CA ASP A 5 -11.81 -2.89 -12.89
C ASP A 5 -11.27 -1.53 -12.45
N GLU A 6 -12.12 -0.53 -12.47
CA GLU A 6 -11.74 0.84 -12.13
C GLU A 6 -11.38 1.04 -10.67
N ARG A 7 -11.69 0.06 -9.82
CA ARG A 7 -11.34 0.12 -8.41
C ARG A 7 -9.90 -0.32 -8.16
N ILE A 8 -9.25 -0.90 -9.16
CA ILE A 8 -7.84 -1.26 -9.09
C ILE A 8 -7.03 -0.03 -9.46
N ARG A 9 -6.11 0.35 -8.60
CA ARG A 9 -5.29 1.53 -8.83
C ARG A 9 -3.85 1.29 -8.39
N VAL A 10 -2.93 2.02 -9.00
CA VAL A 10 -1.52 2.02 -8.65
C VAL A 10 -1.20 3.36 -8.03
N VAL A 11 -0.63 3.34 -6.83
CA VAL A 11 -0.34 4.56 -6.10
C VAL A 11 1.11 4.57 -5.62
N PRO A 12 1.72 5.77 -5.47
CA PRO A 12 2.99 5.86 -4.76
C PRO A 12 2.74 5.75 -3.25
N VAL A 13 3.72 5.23 -2.53
CA VAL A 13 3.66 5.30 -1.07
C VAL A 13 4.05 6.71 -0.64
N ALA A 14 3.22 7.34 0.17
CA ALA A 14 3.50 8.67 0.72
C ALA A 14 4.27 8.53 2.03
N GLY A 15 5.11 9.53 2.33
CA GLY A 15 5.81 9.58 3.61
C GLY A 15 6.97 8.61 3.75
N VAL A 16 7.47 8.03 2.65
CA VAL A 16 8.61 7.10 2.69
C VAL A 16 9.84 7.77 3.32
N SER A 17 9.99 9.06 3.12
CA SER A 17 11.16 9.79 3.63
C SER A 17 11.27 9.78 5.16
N PHE A 18 10.20 9.46 5.86
CA PHE A 18 10.26 9.34 7.32
C PHE A 18 10.89 8.01 7.76
N ARG A 19 10.91 7.02 6.87
CA ARG A 19 11.50 5.69 7.13
C ARG A 19 12.20 5.19 5.86
N PRO A 20 13.24 5.91 5.40
CA PRO A 20 13.75 5.71 4.03
C PRO A 20 14.35 4.32 3.78
N GLY A 21 14.81 3.64 4.83
CA GLY A 21 15.39 2.32 4.65
C GLY A 21 14.38 1.17 4.60
N ASN A 22 13.15 1.40 5.04
CA ASN A 22 12.20 0.29 5.20
C ASN A 22 11.80 -0.35 3.88
N VAL A 23 11.57 0.45 2.84
CA VAL A 23 11.12 -0.08 1.55
C VAL A 23 12.17 -0.92 0.82
N GLU A 24 13.41 -0.88 1.30
CA GLU A 24 14.48 -1.71 0.73
C GLU A 24 14.44 -3.15 1.26
N ASP A 25 13.68 -3.40 2.32
CA ASP A 25 13.58 -4.74 2.88
C ASP A 25 12.91 -5.70 1.90
N ALA A 26 13.31 -6.97 1.94
CA ALA A 26 12.77 -8.00 1.05
C ALA A 26 11.27 -8.19 1.20
N SER A 27 10.69 -7.84 2.35
CA SER A 27 9.24 -7.94 2.57
C SER A 27 8.45 -6.97 1.69
N PHE A 28 9.12 -6.02 1.04
CA PHE A 28 8.52 -5.10 0.07
C PHE A 28 8.92 -5.40 -1.37
N ASP A 29 9.49 -6.58 -1.64
CA ASP A 29 9.86 -6.97 -3.00
C ASP A 29 8.61 -7.05 -3.89
N PRO A 30 8.77 -6.84 -5.21
CA PRO A 30 7.63 -6.92 -6.13
C PRO A 30 6.83 -8.21 -5.98
N GLY A 31 5.51 -8.07 -5.92
CA GLY A 31 4.59 -9.18 -5.76
C GLY A 31 4.28 -9.57 -4.32
N ARG A 32 4.98 -8.99 -3.35
CA ARG A 32 4.69 -9.30 -1.93
C ARG A 32 3.41 -8.59 -1.49
N ARG A 33 2.60 -9.31 -0.72
CA ARG A 33 1.40 -8.71 -0.13
C ARG A 33 1.80 -7.74 0.97
N LEU A 34 1.01 -6.69 1.12
CA LEU A 34 1.22 -5.66 2.13
C LEU A 34 -0.03 -5.53 2.98
N ALA A 35 0.11 -4.96 4.16
CA ALA A 35 -1.01 -4.72 5.06
C ALA A 35 -1.38 -3.24 5.05
N LEU A 36 -2.66 -2.95 4.94
CA LEU A 36 -3.21 -1.62 5.09
C LEU A 36 -3.77 -1.50 6.51
N VAL A 37 -3.29 -0.52 7.26
CA VAL A 37 -3.67 -0.34 8.65
C VAL A 37 -4.24 1.06 8.84
N PRO A 38 -5.56 1.21 8.93
CA PRO A 38 -6.17 2.51 9.19
C PRO A 38 -5.72 3.09 10.53
N GLU A 39 -5.55 4.40 10.56
CA GLU A 39 -5.14 5.12 11.78
C GLU A 39 -6.17 6.21 12.09
N PRO A 40 -7.37 5.84 12.57
CA PRO A 40 -8.42 6.84 12.82
C PRO A 40 -8.05 7.88 13.89
N GLU A 41 -7.06 7.58 14.72
CA GLU A 41 -6.59 8.48 15.75
C GLU A 41 -5.36 9.31 15.33
N ASN A 42 -5.00 9.25 14.04
CA ASN A 42 -3.87 10.02 13.54
C ASN A 42 -4.15 11.52 13.72
N GLU A 43 -3.22 12.24 14.36
CA GLU A 43 -3.39 13.66 14.68
C GLU A 43 -3.51 14.54 13.43
N TYR A 44 -2.86 14.15 12.36
CA TYR A 44 -2.78 14.98 11.15
C TYR A 44 -3.87 14.65 10.14
N ASP A 45 -4.34 13.41 10.14
CA ASP A 45 -5.33 12.96 9.17
C ASP A 45 -6.07 11.74 9.70
N PRO A 46 -7.33 11.89 10.13
CA PRO A 46 -8.09 10.74 10.64
C PRO A 46 -8.42 9.70 9.57
N ASN A 47 -8.21 10.04 8.28
CA ASN A 47 -8.39 9.09 7.18
C ASN A 47 -7.09 8.37 6.82
N ALA A 48 -5.98 8.62 7.54
CA ALA A 48 -4.69 8.02 7.22
C ALA A 48 -4.76 6.51 7.25
N ILE A 49 -4.16 5.88 6.25
CA ILE A 49 -4.01 4.42 6.17
C ILE A 49 -2.54 4.12 5.97
N ALA A 50 -1.93 3.49 6.96
CA ALA A 50 -0.52 3.13 6.90
C ALA A 50 -0.33 1.87 6.04
N ILE A 51 0.79 1.81 5.35
CA ILE A 51 1.18 0.66 4.54
C ILE A 51 2.34 -0.04 5.24
N TRP A 52 2.11 -1.28 5.65
CA TRP A 52 3.08 -2.11 6.34
C TRP A 52 3.40 -3.34 5.50
N ASN A 53 4.53 -3.99 5.79
CA ASN A 53 4.73 -5.33 5.23
C ASN A 53 3.66 -6.28 5.80
N ASP A 54 3.51 -7.45 5.18
CA ASP A 54 2.45 -8.38 5.56
C ASP A 54 2.56 -8.83 7.02
N GLU A 55 3.78 -8.95 7.52
CA GLU A 55 4.06 -9.32 8.91
C GLU A 55 3.78 -8.18 9.89
N ARG A 56 3.57 -6.96 9.39
CA ARG A 56 3.34 -5.75 10.20
C ARG A 56 4.51 -5.43 11.13
N THR A 57 5.73 -5.66 10.63
CA THR A 57 6.96 -5.37 11.37
C THR A 57 7.67 -4.13 10.88
N LEU A 58 7.47 -3.76 9.60
CA LEU A 58 8.08 -2.58 9.00
C LEU A 58 7.02 -1.77 8.27
N GLN A 59 6.98 -0.48 8.52
CA GLN A 59 6.08 0.44 7.84
C GLN A 59 6.79 1.08 6.65
N ALA A 60 6.16 1.01 5.47
CA ALA A 60 6.67 1.69 4.29
C ALA A 60 6.33 3.17 4.29
N GLY A 61 5.13 3.50 4.72
CA GLY A 61 4.60 4.86 4.70
C GLY A 61 3.09 4.83 4.74
N TYR A 62 2.46 5.65 3.90
CA TYR A 62 1.00 5.80 3.90
C TYR A 62 0.44 5.76 2.49
N VAL A 63 -0.84 5.40 2.39
CA VAL A 63 -1.64 5.65 1.19
C VAL A 63 -1.70 7.16 0.99
N PRO A 64 -1.57 7.67 -0.26
CA PRO A 64 -1.68 9.11 -0.48
C PRO A 64 -2.96 9.67 0.10
N ALA A 65 -2.87 10.84 0.72
CA ALA A 65 -4.01 11.45 1.42
C ALA A 65 -5.23 11.65 0.53
N ALA A 66 -5.02 11.91 -0.76
CA ALA A 66 -6.13 12.08 -1.70
C ALA A 66 -6.86 10.77 -2.00
N VAL A 67 -6.21 9.63 -1.80
CA VAL A 67 -6.76 8.31 -2.12
C VAL A 67 -7.42 7.67 -0.90
N ALA A 68 -6.85 7.86 0.27
CA ALA A 68 -7.31 7.19 1.49
C ALA A 68 -8.81 7.31 1.75
N PRO A 69 -9.45 8.50 1.59
CA PRO A 69 -10.88 8.61 1.85
C PRO A 69 -11.76 7.81 0.88
N GLU A 70 -11.22 7.41 -0.26
CA GLU A 70 -11.95 6.64 -1.27
C GLU A 70 -11.93 5.15 -1.01
N LEU A 71 -11.15 4.69 -0.04
CA LEU A 71 -11.00 3.27 0.25
C LEU A 71 -12.01 2.81 1.29
N GLN A 72 -12.36 1.52 1.24
CA GLN A 72 -13.28 0.91 2.18
C GLN A 72 -12.59 0.46 3.48
N GLY A 73 -11.27 0.28 3.43
CA GLY A 73 -10.49 -0.20 4.55
C GLY A 73 -10.15 -1.68 4.49
N ASP A 74 -10.73 -2.41 3.57
CA ASP A 74 -10.51 -3.86 3.41
C ASP A 74 -9.80 -4.22 2.11
N GLU A 75 -9.28 -3.23 1.39
CA GLU A 75 -8.60 -3.46 0.13
C GLU A 75 -7.37 -4.34 0.30
N GLN A 76 -7.03 -5.03 -0.78
CA GLN A 76 -5.77 -5.75 -0.90
C GLN A 76 -4.69 -4.78 -1.36
N ALA A 77 -3.46 -4.98 -0.88
CA ALA A 77 -2.31 -4.20 -1.31
C ALA A 77 -1.18 -5.14 -1.71
N VAL A 78 -0.52 -4.83 -2.82
CA VAL A 78 0.59 -5.63 -3.33
C VAL A 78 1.69 -4.70 -3.78
N SER A 79 2.92 -4.99 -3.37
CA SER A 79 4.08 -4.24 -3.83
C SER A 79 4.31 -4.50 -5.32
N LEU A 80 4.52 -3.45 -6.09
CA LEU A 80 4.76 -3.57 -7.54
C LEU A 80 6.23 -3.43 -7.87
N TRP A 81 6.79 -2.23 -7.67
CA TRP A 81 8.20 -2.01 -7.94
C TRP A 81 8.70 -0.81 -7.13
N ARG A 82 10.00 -0.83 -6.90
CA ARG A 82 10.66 0.31 -6.28
C ARG A 82 10.96 1.36 -7.35
N VAL A 83 10.88 2.61 -6.92
CA VAL A 83 11.37 3.74 -7.70
C VAL A 83 12.40 4.46 -6.85
N GLU A 84 13.16 5.37 -7.43
CA GLU A 84 14.14 6.12 -6.66
C GLU A 84 13.44 6.84 -5.51
N GLY A 85 13.82 6.47 -4.29
CA GLY A 85 13.27 7.07 -3.07
C GLY A 85 11.86 6.64 -2.73
N GLY A 86 11.33 5.56 -3.34
CA GLY A 86 9.95 5.19 -3.07
C GLY A 86 9.54 3.80 -3.52
N LEU A 87 8.23 3.60 -3.52
CA LEU A 87 7.62 2.31 -3.84
C LEU A 87 6.27 2.58 -4.51
N ARG A 88 5.95 1.80 -5.53
CA ARG A 88 4.61 1.78 -6.13
C ARG A 88 3.86 0.57 -5.63
N VAL A 89 2.60 0.77 -5.29
CA VAL A 89 1.74 -0.25 -4.70
C VAL A 89 0.45 -0.35 -5.49
N LEU A 90 -0.01 -1.58 -5.72
CA LEU A 90 -1.33 -1.83 -6.29
C LEU A 90 -2.33 -1.97 -5.17
N LEU A 91 -3.44 -1.24 -5.27
CA LEU A 91 -4.57 -1.35 -4.36
C LEU A 91 -5.75 -1.93 -5.14
N ALA A 92 -6.41 -2.93 -4.58
CA ALA A 92 -7.55 -3.58 -5.22
C ALA A 92 -8.62 -3.89 -4.19
N PRO A 93 -9.91 -3.95 -4.61
CA PRO A 93 -10.97 -4.36 -3.70
C PRO A 93 -10.73 -5.74 -3.13
N ALA A 94 -11.26 -6.01 -1.94
CA ALA A 94 -11.10 -7.29 -1.27
C ALA A 94 -11.63 -8.46 -2.12
N ASP A 95 -12.64 -8.21 -2.94
CA ASP A 95 -13.27 -9.25 -3.78
C ASP A 95 -12.59 -9.40 -5.15
N ALA A 96 -11.60 -8.58 -5.47
CA ALA A 96 -10.89 -8.68 -6.73
C ALA A 96 -9.90 -9.85 -6.69
N TRP A 97 -9.86 -10.61 -7.80
CA TRP A 97 -8.85 -11.65 -7.92
C TRP A 97 -7.57 -11.04 -8.50
N ILE A 98 -6.49 -11.16 -7.76
CA ILE A 98 -5.18 -10.74 -8.22
C ILE A 98 -4.36 -11.98 -8.48
N GLY A 99 -4.07 -12.25 -9.75
CA GLY A 99 -3.23 -13.38 -10.11
C GLY A 99 -1.78 -13.10 -9.75
N THR A 100 -1.37 -13.58 -8.60
CA THR A 100 0.05 -13.48 -8.23
C THR A 100 0.78 -14.73 -8.69
N PRO A 101 1.96 -14.58 -9.30
CA PRO A 101 2.78 -15.75 -9.66
C PRO A 101 3.12 -16.53 -8.39
N ARG A 102 3.14 -17.81 -8.53
CA ARG A 102 3.51 -18.70 -7.44
C ARG A 102 4.93 -19.18 -7.58
#